data_8c521f56e831431a319eb275bef609b1
#
_entry.id   8c521f56e831431a319eb275bef609b1
#
_cell.length_a   1.000
_cell.length_b   1.000
_cell.length_c   1.000
_cell.angle_alpha   90.00
_cell.angle_beta   90.00
_cell.angle_gamma   90.00
#
_symmetry.space_group_name_H-M   'P 1'
#
loop_
_entity.id
_entity.type
_entity.pdbx_description
1 polymer ?
#
loop_
_entity_poly.entity_id
_entity_poly.type
_entity_poly.pdbx_seq_one_letter_code
_entity_poly.pdbx_strand_id
1 'polypeptide(L)'
;MKQAIIILALLATVALPFALRPKRVVTRADDTVVIVTPHNEAIRFEFARGFEAWYRAKTGRTVAIDWRVLGGTSDIARFLESEYVAAFERHWTGALRKPWSAEIQAGFQNGRLPADAPAIVKEAREAFLKSEVGCGIDLFFGGGTFDFERQASAGRFVDAGLRHSHPEWFTEAVIPRRFGGEDYWRDDGLWIGTVLSSYGIIFNCDGLVRLGIDRAPRSWSDLADPRLIGEVALADPTKSGTVAKAFENIIQQQMQLQLPAGTV
;
A
#
# COMPACT_ATOMS: atom_id res chain seq x y z
N MET A 1 -55.03 -5.18 21.33
CA MET A 1 -54.15 -4.33 22.18
C MET A 1 -52.73 -4.85 22.31
N LYS A 2 -52.49 -6.12 22.76
CA LYS A 2 -51.12 -6.65 22.97
C LYS A 2 -50.25 -6.62 21.69
N GLN A 3 -50.79 -6.97 20.52
CA GLN A 3 -50.04 -6.96 19.25
C GLN A 3 -49.64 -5.55 18.81
N ALA A 4 -50.51 -4.55 19.01
CA ALA A 4 -50.20 -3.17 18.68
C ALA A 4 -49.07 -2.60 19.57
N ILE A 5 -49.02 -2.99 20.85
CA ILE A 5 -47.94 -2.59 21.76
C ILE A 5 -46.60 -3.21 21.33
N ILE A 6 -46.61 -4.46 20.92
CA ILE A 6 -45.38 -5.15 20.43
C ILE A 6 -44.86 -4.51 19.14
N ILE A 7 -45.74 -4.17 18.20
CA ILE A 7 -45.36 -3.49 16.95
C ILE A 7 -44.79 -2.11 17.26
N LEU A 8 -45.41 -1.37 18.18
CA LEU A 8 -44.94 -0.02 18.56
C LEU A 8 -43.58 -0.08 19.26
N ALA A 9 -43.35 -1.08 20.12
CA ALA A 9 -42.06 -1.31 20.78
C ALA A 9 -40.98 -1.66 19.77
N LEU A 10 -41.28 -2.51 18.79
CA LEU A 10 -40.37 -2.86 17.71
C LEU A 10 -40.01 -1.64 16.86
N LEU A 11 -40.98 -0.85 16.46
CA LEU A 11 -40.79 0.39 15.71
C LEU A 11 -39.94 1.40 16.50
N ALA A 12 -40.23 1.53 17.82
CA ALA A 12 -39.44 2.40 18.69
C ALA A 12 -37.97 1.92 18.79
N THR A 13 -37.76 0.62 18.94
CA THR A 13 -36.37 0.04 19.00
C THR A 13 -35.58 0.28 17.71
N VAL A 14 -36.24 0.23 16.56
CA VAL A 14 -35.61 0.51 15.26
C VAL A 14 -35.40 2.01 15.06
N ALA A 15 -36.34 2.85 15.44
CA ALA A 15 -36.29 4.30 15.23
C ALA A 15 -35.40 5.04 16.23
N LEU A 16 -35.28 4.52 17.46
CA LEU A 16 -34.51 5.17 18.54
C LEU A 16 -33.04 5.44 18.19
N PRO A 17 -32.29 4.51 17.59
CA PRO A 17 -30.89 4.78 17.19
C PRO A 17 -30.78 5.91 16.16
N PHE A 18 -31.74 6.05 15.28
CA PHE A 18 -31.78 7.14 14.29
C PHE A 18 -32.15 8.47 14.92
N ALA A 19 -33.09 8.46 15.87
CA ALA A 19 -33.52 9.66 16.59
C ALA A 19 -32.41 10.16 17.55
N LEU A 20 -31.70 9.26 18.18
CA LEU A 20 -30.57 9.56 19.10
C LEU A 20 -29.24 9.73 18.40
N ARG A 21 -29.20 9.58 17.09
CA ARG A 21 -27.96 9.77 16.33
C ARG A 21 -27.43 11.18 16.57
N PRO A 22 -26.23 11.34 17.15
CA PRO A 22 -25.67 12.66 17.37
C PRO A 22 -25.57 13.37 16.02
N LYS A 23 -26.11 14.58 15.93
CA LYS A 23 -25.90 15.44 14.77
C LYS A 23 -24.40 15.71 14.69
N ARG A 24 -23.70 14.98 13.82
CA ARG A 24 -22.33 15.36 13.46
C ARG A 24 -22.43 16.74 12.83
N VAL A 25 -21.98 17.75 13.55
CA VAL A 25 -21.61 19.02 12.95
C VAL A 25 -20.41 18.68 12.08
N VAL A 26 -20.66 18.48 10.79
CA VAL A 26 -19.58 18.33 9.81
C VAL A 26 -18.99 19.72 9.65
N THR A 27 -18.10 20.10 10.55
CA THR A 27 -17.18 21.21 10.31
C THR A 27 -16.32 20.75 9.16
N ARG A 28 -16.50 21.38 8.00
CA ARG A 28 -15.65 21.13 6.83
C ARG A 28 -14.22 21.52 7.24
N ALA A 29 -13.31 20.58 7.14
CA ALA A 29 -11.91 20.88 7.37
C ALA A 29 -11.42 21.88 6.32
N ASP A 30 -10.43 22.68 6.68
CA ASP A 30 -9.84 23.68 5.78
C ASP A 30 -9.13 23.01 4.61
N ASP A 31 -8.52 21.86 4.86
CA ASP A 31 -7.78 21.08 3.87
C ASP A 31 -8.21 19.61 3.89
N THR A 32 -7.97 18.91 2.80
CA THR A 32 -8.20 17.47 2.69
C THR A 32 -6.99 16.82 2.03
N VAL A 33 -6.55 15.68 2.61
CA VAL A 33 -5.51 14.83 2.04
C VAL A 33 -6.10 13.47 1.72
N VAL A 34 -5.96 13.02 0.49
CA VAL A 34 -6.47 11.73 0.01
C VAL A 34 -5.34 10.70 0.07
N ILE A 35 -5.51 9.69 0.92
CA ILE A 35 -4.47 8.68 1.16
C ILE A 35 -4.99 7.30 0.77
N VAL A 36 -4.29 6.62 -0.14
CA VAL A 36 -4.53 5.20 -0.41
C VAL A 36 -3.63 4.34 0.47
N THR A 37 -4.21 3.31 1.09
CA THR A 37 -3.48 2.50 2.07
C THR A 37 -4.05 1.08 2.22
N PRO A 38 -3.19 0.05 2.43
CA PRO A 38 -3.61 -1.28 2.82
C PRO A 38 -3.76 -1.44 4.35
N HIS A 39 -3.43 -0.41 5.13
CA HIS A 39 -3.41 -0.51 6.59
C HIS A 39 -4.79 -0.68 7.20
N ASN A 40 -4.85 -1.38 8.33
CA ASN A 40 -6.05 -1.57 9.12
C ASN A 40 -6.51 -0.27 9.79
N GLU A 41 -7.72 -0.29 10.36
CA GLU A 41 -8.36 0.88 10.95
C GLU A 41 -7.56 1.46 12.12
N ALA A 42 -6.96 0.63 12.98
CA ALA A 42 -6.21 1.11 14.13
C ALA A 42 -5.00 1.96 13.73
N ILE A 43 -4.24 1.51 12.71
CA ILE A 43 -3.10 2.27 12.18
C ILE A 43 -3.58 3.58 11.58
N ARG A 44 -4.62 3.55 10.75
CA ARG A 44 -5.19 4.75 10.13
C ARG A 44 -5.67 5.76 11.17
N PHE A 45 -6.33 5.29 12.22
CA PHE A 45 -6.82 6.13 13.31
C PHE A 45 -5.68 6.86 14.03
N GLU A 46 -4.62 6.14 14.42
CA GLU A 46 -3.51 6.74 15.14
C GLU A 46 -2.71 7.73 14.28
N PHE A 47 -2.47 7.39 13.02
CA PHE A 47 -1.79 8.30 12.09
C PHE A 47 -2.64 9.54 11.78
N ALA A 48 -3.96 9.38 11.58
CA ALA A 48 -4.86 10.52 11.37
C ALA A 48 -4.81 11.47 12.56
N ARG A 49 -4.99 10.93 13.76
CA ARG A 49 -4.97 11.73 14.99
C ARG A 49 -3.65 12.49 15.19
N GLY A 50 -2.53 11.80 14.96
CA GLY A 50 -1.21 12.41 15.08
C GLY A 50 -0.98 13.50 14.02
N PHE A 51 -1.34 13.22 12.77
CA PHE A 51 -1.19 14.16 11.67
C PHE A 51 -2.09 15.40 11.82
N GLU A 52 -3.36 15.23 12.17
CA GLU A 52 -4.30 16.33 12.40
C GLU A 52 -3.82 17.26 13.53
N ALA A 53 -3.31 16.69 14.63
CA ALA A 53 -2.76 17.46 15.74
C ALA A 53 -1.50 18.23 15.32
N TRP A 54 -0.58 17.59 14.62
CA TRP A 54 0.63 18.21 14.09
C TRP A 54 0.32 19.31 13.07
N TYR A 55 -0.59 19.03 12.12
CA TYR A 55 -0.98 19.96 11.08
C TYR A 55 -1.57 21.24 11.66
N ARG A 56 -2.48 21.09 12.64
CA ARG A 56 -3.07 22.24 13.35
C ARG A 56 -2.02 23.05 14.11
N ALA A 57 -1.11 22.38 14.81
CA ALA A 57 -0.05 23.05 15.53
C ALA A 57 0.91 23.80 14.60
N LYS A 58 1.18 23.27 13.42
CA LYS A 58 2.13 23.82 12.44
C LYS A 58 1.55 24.92 11.60
N THR A 59 0.26 24.81 11.19
CA THR A 59 -0.37 25.70 10.19
C THR A 59 -1.50 26.57 10.76
N GLY A 60 -2.01 26.23 11.94
CA GLY A 60 -3.23 26.84 12.49
C GLY A 60 -4.54 26.38 11.82
N ARG A 61 -4.46 25.50 10.80
CA ARG A 61 -5.59 25.01 10.00
C ARG A 61 -5.99 23.61 10.40
N THR A 62 -7.20 23.21 10.02
CA THR A 62 -7.71 21.86 10.18
C THR A 62 -7.52 21.06 8.89
N VAL A 63 -7.22 19.77 9.02
CA VAL A 63 -7.12 18.84 7.88
C VAL A 63 -8.03 17.63 8.10
N ALA A 64 -8.65 17.16 7.03
CA ALA A 64 -9.34 15.88 7.00
C ALA A 64 -8.55 14.89 6.15
N ILE A 65 -8.51 13.63 6.57
CA ILE A 65 -7.89 12.57 5.78
C ILE A 65 -8.99 11.73 5.14
N ASP A 66 -9.00 11.68 3.81
CA ASP A 66 -9.86 10.78 3.03
C ASP A 66 -9.10 9.46 2.78
N TRP A 67 -9.39 8.46 3.59
CA TRP A 67 -8.76 7.14 3.48
C TRP A 67 -9.40 6.31 2.38
N ARG A 68 -8.61 5.95 1.35
CA ARG A 68 -8.98 5.01 0.29
C ARG A 68 -8.42 3.62 0.62
N VAL A 69 -9.30 2.74 1.10
CA VAL A 69 -8.94 1.37 1.50
C VAL A 69 -9.50 0.40 0.46
N LEU A 70 -8.63 -0.04 -0.45
CA LEU A 70 -8.99 -0.80 -1.64
C LEU A 70 -8.65 -2.29 -1.53
N GLY A 71 -8.05 -2.70 -0.42
CA GLY A 71 -7.52 -4.04 -0.22
C GLY A 71 -6.01 -4.02 0.02
N GLY A 72 -5.29 -5.04 -0.46
CA GLY A 72 -3.84 -5.14 -0.35
C GLY A 72 -3.10 -4.26 -1.36
N THR A 73 -1.75 -4.24 -1.28
CA THR A 73 -0.90 -3.43 -2.17
C THR A 73 -1.08 -3.78 -3.65
N SER A 74 -1.39 -5.04 -3.96
CA SER A 74 -1.69 -5.48 -5.33
C SER A 74 -3.02 -4.89 -5.85
N ASP A 75 -4.03 -4.74 -4.99
CA ASP A 75 -5.31 -4.11 -5.35
C ASP A 75 -5.11 -2.61 -5.58
N ILE A 76 -4.33 -1.96 -4.72
CA ILE A 76 -3.94 -0.56 -4.86
C ILE A 76 -3.17 -0.34 -6.16
N ALA A 77 -2.21 -1.21 -6.49
CA ALA A 77 -1.44 -1.10 -7.72
C ALA A 77 -2.31 -1.16 -8.98
N ARG A 78 -3.30 -2.09 -9.01
CA ARG A 78 -4.27 -2.20 -10.13
C ARG A 78 -5.19 -0.98 -10.22
N PHE A 79 -5.65 -0.48 -9.08
CA PHE A 79 -6.47 0.73 -9.03
C PHE A 79 -5.70 1.93 -9.58
N LEU A 80 -4.49 2.20 -9.09
CA LEU A 80 -3.66 3.30 -9.56
C LEU A 80 -3.37 3.19 -11.07
N GLU A 81 -3.08 1.98 -11.55
CA GLU A 81 -2.86 1.73 -12.97
C GLU A 81 -4.09 2.13 -13.81
N SER A 82 -5.28 1.70 -13.39
CA SER A 82 -6.53 2.01 -14.07
C SER A 82 -6.84 3.51 -14.05
N GLU A 83 -6.69 4.17 -12.90
CA GLU A 83 -6.97 5.60 -12.76
C GLU A 83 -6.01 6.44 -13.61
N TYR A 84 -4.73 6.10 -13.63
CA TYR A 84 -3.74 6.79 -14.48
C TYR A 84 -3.99 6.55 -15.97
N VAL A 85 -4.45 5.35 -16.37
CA VAL A 85 -4.88 5.11 -17.76
C VAL A 85 -6.01 6.05 -18.13
N ALA A 86 -7.07 6.10 -17.33
CA ALA A 86 -8.22 6.95 -17.61
C ALA A 86 -7.88 8.44 -17.59
N ALA A 87 -7.02 8.87 -16.67
CA ALA A 87 -6.60 10.26 -16.55
C ALA A 87 -5.70 10.69 -17.74
N PHE A 88 -4.74 9.85 -18.11
CA PHE A 88 -3.83 10.16 -19.22
C PHE A 88 -4.53 10.06 -20.57
N GLU A 89 -5.44 9.11 -20.78
CA GLU A 89 -6.26 9.03 -22.00
C GLU A 89 -7.03 10.35 -22.20
N ARG A 90 -7.69 10.87 -21.18
CA ARG A 90 -8.37 12.19 -21.25
C ARG A 90 -7.41 13.32 -21.60
N HIS A 91 -6.22 13.35 -21.01
CA HIS A 91 -5.21 14.35 -21.31
C HIS A 91 -4.68 14.22 -22.74
N TRP A 92 -4.33 12.99 -23.16
CA TRP A 92 -3.78 12.70 -24.49
C TRP A 92 -4.76 13.01 -25.62
N THR A 93 -6.02 12.60 -25.47
CA THR A 93 -7.05 12.83 -26.49
C THR A 93 -7.65 14.22 -26.42
N GLY A 94 -7.85 14.77 -25.24
CA GLY A 94 -8.50 16.07 -25.01
C GLY A 94 -7.55 17.23 -25.17
N ALA A 95 -6.46 17.28 -24.37
CA ALA A 95 -5.52 18.39 -24.36
C ALA A 95 -4.53 18.30 -25.53
N LEU A 96 -3.93 17.13 -25.76
CA LEU A 96 -2.94 16.95 -26.83
C LEU A 96 -3.54 16.60 -28.20
N ARG A 97 -4.85 16.32 -28.25
CA ARG A 97 -5.62 15.99 -29.47
C ARG A 97 -5.00 14.88 -30.30
N LYS A 98 -4.49 13.83 -29.63
CA LYS A 98 -3.85 12.67 -30.26
C LYS A 98 -4.74 11.43 -30.15
N PRO A 99 -4.68 10.51 -31.13
CA PRO A 99 -5.47 9.28 -31.08
C PRO A 99 -4.95 8.36 -29.97
N TRP A 100 -5.88 7.73 -29.24
CA TRP A 100 -5.57 6.71 -28.25
C TRP A 100 -5.49 5.33 -28.91
N SER A 101 -4.59 4.47 -28.43
CA SER A 101 -4.49 3.10 -28.89
C SER A 101 -4.10 2.15 -27.76
N ALA A 102 -4.34 0.84 -27.95
CA ALA A 102 -3.94 -0.19 -27.01
C ALA A 102 -2.42 -0.22 -26.77
N GLU A 103 -1.62 0.12 -27.79
CA GLU A 103 -0.15 0.19 -27.67
C GLU A 103 0.28 1.34 -26.78
N ILE A 104 -0.35 2.51 -26.90
CA ILE A 104 -0.11 3.66 -26.01
C ILE A 104 -0.51 3.30 -24.59
N GLN A 105 -1.70 2.70 -24.39
CA GLN A 105 -2.17 2.26 -23.09
C GLN A 105 -1.19 1.29 -22.41
N ALA A 106 -0.65 0.33 -23.14
CA ALA A 106 0.29 -0.65 -22.63
C ALA A 106 1.68 -0.06 -22.33
N GLY A 107 2.07 1.01 -23.02
CA GLY A 107 3.44 1.51 -23.03
C GLY A 107 3.69 2.79 -22.22
N PHE A 108 2.73 3.70 -22.09
CA PHE A 108 3.01 5.02 -21.49
C PHE A 108 3.42 4.95 -20.01
N GLN A 109 3.03 3.91 -19.27
CA GLN A 109 3.45 3.68 -17.88
C GLN A 109 4.63 2.70 -17.77
N ASN A 110 5.16 2.19 -18.88
CA ASN A 110 6.25 1.25 -18.84
C ASN A 110 7.58 1.97 -18.59
N GLY A 111 8.15 1.82 -17.38
CA GLY A 111 9.45 2.39 -17.02
C GLY A 111 10.64 1.79 -17.78
N ARG A 112 10.44 0.67 -18.47
CA ARG A 112 11.47 -0.07 -19.24
C ARG A 112 11.02 -0.26 -20.68
N LEU A 113 10.69 0.84 -21.36
CA LEU A 113 10.34 0.76 -22.77
C LEU A 113 11.54 0.22 -23.58
N PRO A 114 11.31 -0.78 -24.45
CA PRO A 114 12.35 -1.26 -25.38
C PRO A 114 12.87 -0.15 -26.28
N ALA A 115 14.13 -0.27 -26.68
CA ALA A 115 14.75 0.72 -27.58
C ALA A 115 14.04 0.84 -28.94
N ASP A 116 13.43 -0.25 -29.40
CA ASP A 116 12.67 -0.37 -30.64
C ASP A 116 11.17 -0.11 -30.46
N ALA A 117 10.71 0.34 -29.27
CA ALA A 117 9.31 0.70 -29.05
C ALA A 117 8.83 1.76 -30.06
N PRO A 118 7.57 1.71 -30.53
CA PRO A 118 7.00 2.66 -31.50
C PRO A 118 7.19 4.11 -31.04
N ALA A 119 7.49 5.00 -31.99
CA ALA A 119 7.74 6.42 -31.70
C ALA A 119 6.57 7.07 -30.93
N ILE A 120 5.32 6.74 -31.28
CA ILE A 120 4.12 7.26 -30.60
C ILE A 120 4.04 6.83 -29.13
N VAL A 121 4.51 5.61 -28.80
CA VAL A 121 4.53 5.12 -27.43
C VAL A 121 5.60 5.83 -26.61
N LYS A 122 6.78 6.07 -27.20
CA LYS A 122 7.84 6.87 -26.56
C LYS A 122 7.36 8.29 -26.31
N GLU A 123 6.73 8.90 -27.30
CA GLU A 123 6.14 10.24 -27.17
C GLU A 123 5.07 10.27 -26.07
N ALA A 124 4.19 9.29 -26.00
CA ALA A 124 3.19 9.20 -24.94
C ALA A 124 3.82 9.05 -23.56
N ARG A 125 4.88 8.25 -23.43
CA ARG A 125 5.65 8.13 -22.18
C ARG A 125 6.26 9.46 -21.76
N GLU A 126 6.91 10.17 -22.68
CA GLU A 126 7.49 11.49 -22.39
C GLU A 126 6.43 12.53 -22.02
N ALA A 127 5.30 12.54 -22.74
CA ALA A 127 4.19 13.43 -22.44
C ALA A 127 3.60 13.14 -21.07
N PHE A 128 3.45 11.87 -20.70
CA PHE A 128 2.99 11.47 -19.37
C PHE A 128 3.92 11.96 -18.27
N LEU A 129 5.22 11.72 -18.40
CA LEU A 129 6.23 12.11 -17.40
C LEU A 129 6.37 13.63 -17.23
N LYS A 130 6.04 14.41 -18.28
CA LYS A 130 6.06 15.88 -18.26
C LYS A 130 4.72 16.49 -17.86
N SER A 131 3.66 15.68 -17.76
CA SER A 131 2.32 16.15 -17.43
C SER A 131 2.09 16.26 -15.92
N GLU A 132 1.10 17.05 -15.56
CA GLU A 132 0.55 17.10 -14.18
C GLU A 132 -0.64 16.14 -14.02
N VAL A 133 -0.71 15.10 -14.84
CA VAL A 133 -1.79 14.11 -14.76
C VAL A 133 -1.68 13.32 -13.47
N GLY A 134 -2.71 13.44 -12.64
CA GLY A 134 -2.85 12.71 -11.37
C GLY A 134 -4.13 11.90 -11.30
N CYS A 135 -4.24 11.04 -10.32
CA CYS A 135 -5.40 10.20 -10.06
C CYS A 135 -6.24 10.64 -8.85
N GLY A 136 -5.98 11.86 -8.33
CA GLY A 136 -6.68 12.39 -7.16
C GLY A 136 -6.29 11.70 -5.84
N ILE A 137 -5.13 11.04 -5.81
CA ILE A 137 -4.51 10.49 -4.61
C ILE A 137 -3.26 11.32 -4.31
N ASP A 138 -3.17 11.83 -3.07
CA ASP A 138 -2.03 12.64 -2.65
C ASP A 138 -0.89 11.79 -2.08
N LEU A 139 -1.23 10.66 -1.42
CA LEU A 139 -0.24 9.80 -0.79
C LEU A 139 -0.60 8.33 -0.91
N PHE A 140 0.38 7.50 -1.24
CA PHE A 140 0.32 6.05 -1.04
C PHE A 140 1.07 5.71 0.26
N PHE A 141 0.32 5.32 1.28
CA PHE A 141 0.84 5.04 2.61
C PHE A 141 0.76 3.55 2.96
N GLY A 142 1.92 2.92 3.11
CA GLY A 142 2.04 1.50 3.42
C GLY A 142 2.22 0.63 2.18
N GLY A 143 3.10 -0.33 2.31
CA GLY A 143 3.59 -1.20 1.26
C GLY A 143 5.06 -1.53 1.50
N GLY A 144 5.67 -2.25 0.60
CA GLY A 144 7.10 -2.55 0.63
C GLY A 144 7.87 -1.81 -0.47
N THR A 145 9.19 -1.91 -0.43
CA THR A 145 10.10 -1.36 -1.45
C THR A 145 9.68 -1.74 -2.87
N PHE A 146 9.28 -3.00 -3.07
CA PHE A 146 8.80 -3.49 -4.37
C PHE A 146 7.57 -2.73 -4.87
N ASP A 147 6.59 -2.48 -3.99
CA ASP A 147 5.37 -1.79 -4.35
C ASP A 147 5.66 -0.34 -4.77
N PHE A 148 6.52 0.35 -4.01
CA PHE A 148 6.90 1.73 -4.31
C PHE A 148 7.78 1.85 -5.55
N GLU A 149 8.75 0.95 -5.73
CA GLU A 149 9.58 0.91 -6.95
C GLU A 149 8.75 0.72 -8.21
N ARG A 150 7.73 -0.13 -8.14
CA ARG A 150 6.80 -0.32 -9.26
C ARG A 150 6.07 0.97 -9.62
N GLN A 151 5.57 1.73 -8.64
CA GLN A 151 4.88 2.99 -8.88
C GLN A 151 5.84 4.08 -9.37
N ALA A 152 7.02 4.18 -8.76
CA ALA A 152 8.07 5.12 -9.16
C ALA A 152 8.54 4.86 -10.60
N SER A 153 8.83 3.62 -10.96
CA SER A 153 9.22 3.23 -12.32
C SER A 153 8.12 3.50 -13.35
N ALA A 154 6.86 3.37 -12.96
CA ALA A 154 5.74 3.74 -13.81
C ALA A 154 5.61 5.27 -14.01
N GLY A 155 6.29 6.10 -13.19
CA GLY A 155 6.21 7.57 -13.27
C GLY A 155 4.98 8.14 -12.56
N ARG A 156 4.50 7.46 -11.51
CA ARG A 156 3.28 7.85 -10.78
C ARG A 156 3.58 8.59 -9.48
N PHE A 157 4.84 8.71 -9.10
CA PHE A 157 5.28 9.44 -7.92
C PHE A 157 6.01 10.72 -8.31
N VAL A 158 5.93 11.69 -7.42
CA VAL A 158 6.68 12.94 -7.49
C VAL A 158 7.56 13.09 -6.25
N ASP A 159 8.68 13.81 -6.37
CA ASP A 159 9.50 14.16 -5.22
C ASP A 159 8.74 15.17 -4.35
N ALA A 160 8.49 14.79 -3.09
CA ALA A 160 7.88 15.67 -2.09
C ALA A 160 8.86 16.71 -1.52
N GLY A 161 10.10 16.73 -1.95
CA GLY A 161 11.13 17.66 -1.52
C GLY A 161 11.65 17.44 -0.10
N LEU A 162 11.30 16.32 0.55
CA LEU A 162 11.67 16.05 1.94
C LEU A 162 13.19 15.95 2.14
N ARG A 163 13.90 15.37 1.18
CA ARG A 163 15.36 15.29 1.25
C ARG A 163 16.05 16.66 1.19
N HIS A 164 15.40 17.61 0.53
CA HIS A 164 15.89 18.98 0.45
C HIS A 164 15.54 19.80 1.69
N SER A 165 14.30 19.64 2.18
CA SER A 165 13.81 20.38 3.35
C SER A 165 14.29 19.83 4.70
N HIS A 166 14.63 18.54 4.75
CA HIS A 166 15.05 17.82 5.95
C HIS A 166 16.25 16.89 5.69
N PRO A 167 17.39 17.41 5.20
CA PRO A 167 18.55 16.58 4.90
C PRO A 167 19.10 15.86 6.14
N GLU A 168 18.87 16.41 7.33
CA GLU A 168 19.28 15.82 8.62
C GLU A 168 18.60 14.47 8.91
N TRP A 169 17.47 14.19 8.30
CA TRP A 169 16.80 12.89 8.47
C TRP A 169 17.47 11.77 7.68
N PHE A 170 18.03 12.09 6.52
CA PHE A 170 18.56 11.13 5.55
C PHE A 170 20.05 10.85 5.77
N THR A 171 20.36 10.39 6.98
CA THR A 171 21.72 10.04 7.42
C THR A 171 21.75 8.61 7.92
N GLU A 172 22.91 7.99 7.96
CA GLU A 172 23.07 6.61 8.48
C GLU A 172 22.63 6.47 9.94
N ALA A 173 22.62 7.57 10.71
CA ALA A 173 22.22 7.57 12.12
C ALA A 173 20.71 7.74 12.34
N VAL A 174 19.96 8.30 11.39
CA VAL A 174 18.53 8.62 11.55
C VAL A 174 17.69 7.74 10.63
N ILE A 175 17.78 7.92 9.32
CA ILE A 175 17.12 7.06 8.33
C ILE A 175 18.22 6.60 7.35
N PRO A 176 18.82 5.43 7.59
CA PRO A 176 19.91 4.93 6.77
C PRO A 176 19.43 4.68 5.34
N ARG A 177 20.35 4.81 4.37
CA ARG A 177 20.02 4.53 2.96
C ARG A 177 19.58 3.08 2.74
N ARG A 178 20.20 2.15 3.48
CA ARG A 178 19.90 0.71 3.41
C ARG A 178 19.90 0.08 4.78
N PHE A 179 19.01 -0.88 4.97
CA PHE A 179 18.98 -1.71 6.16
C PHE A 179 18.62 -3.15 5.79
N GLY A 180 19.41 -4.12 6.26
CA GLY A 180 19.14 -5.53 5.98
C GLY A 180 19.10 -5.90 4.50
N GLY A 181 19.79 -5.14 3.64
CA GLY A 181 19.79 -5.36 2.18
C GLY A 181 18.70 -4.61 1.43
N GLU A 182 17.71 -4.05 2.13
CA GLU A 182 16.60 -3.28 1.54
C GLU A 182 16.90 -1.77 1.56
N ASP A 183 16.50 -1.06 0.51
CA ASP A 183 16.56 0.38 0.45
C ASP A 183 15.44 1.01 1.30
N TYR A 184 15.76 2.06 2.06
CA TYR A 184 14.79 2.79 2.89
C TYR A 184 14.21 4.03 2.19
N TRP A 185 14.88 4.53 1.18
CA TRP A 185 14.43 5.66 0.39
C TRP A 185 15.15 5.70 -0.96
N ARG A 186 14.55 6.35 -1.93
CA ARG A 186 15.19 6.61 -3.23
C ARG A 186 15.95 7.92 -3.25
N ASP A 187 17.04 7.95 -4.02
CA ASP A 187 17.87 9.14 -4.16
C ASP A 187 17.13 10.32 -4.83
N ASP A 188 16.14 10.04 -5.64
CA ASP A 188 15.29 11.03 -6.31
C ASP A 188 14.08 11.48 -5.46
N GLY A 189 13.95 11.02 -4.22
CA GLY A 189 12.89 11.45 -3.30
C GLY A 189 11.49 10.92 -3.57
N LEU A 190 11.32 10.01 -4.55
CA LEU A 190 10.00 9.53 -4.98
C LEU A 190 9.28 8.67 -3.95
N TRP A 191 10.02 8.03 -3.03
CA TRP A 191 9.45 7.34 -1.90
C TRP A 191 10.44 7.27 -0.74
N ILE A 192 9.89 7.13 0.46
CA ILE A 192 10.63 7.09 1.72
C ILE A 192 10.00 6.02 2.62
N GLY A 193 10.82 5.12 3.17
CA GLY A 193 10.42 4.17 4.18
C GLY A 193 10.30 4.85 5.54
N THR A 194 9.21 4.57 6.25
CA THR A 194 8.92 5.15 7.56
C THR A 194 8.98 4.14 8.69
N VAL A 195 8.87 2.85 8.37
CA VAL A 195 8.84 1.75 9.34
C VAL A 195 9.60 0.56 8.78
N LEU A 196 10.43 -0.06 9.62
CA LEU A 196 10.97 -1.38 9.39
C LEU A 196 9.99 -2.41 9.94
N SER A 197 9.56 -3.35 9.11
CA SER A 197 8.80 -4.52 9.53
C SER A 197 9.43 -5.79 8.99
N SER A 198 9.17 -6.89 9.67
CA SER A 198 9.58 -8.21 9.21
C SER A 198 8.38 -9.16 9.22
N TYR A 199 8.51 -10.27 8.53
CA TYR A 199 7.57 -11.37 8.59
C TYR A 199 8.28 -12.62 9.10
N GLY A 200 7.51 -13.49 9.72
CA GLY A 200 8.02 -14.72 10.32
C GLY A 200 6.92 -15.69 10.65
N ILE A 201 7.29 -16.75 11.32
CA ILE A 201 6.36 -17.79 11.75
C ILE A 201 5.83 -17.43 13.14
N ILE A 202 4.51 -17.27 13.24
CA ILE A 202 3.80 -17.17 14.52
C ILE A 202 3.19 -18.54 14.79
N PHE A 203 3.41 -19.09 15.97
CA PHE A 203 2.90 -20.40 16.36
C PHE A 203 2.19 -20.35 17.72
N ASN A 204 1.21 -21.22 17.88
CA ASN A 204 0.53 -21.45 19.16
C ASN A 204 1.24 -22.59 19.89
N CYS A 205 1.77 -22.32 21.09
CA CYS A 205 2.47 -23.32 21.91
C CYS A 205 1.58 -24.52 22.27
N ASP A 206 0.32 -24.27 22.65
CA ASP A 206 -0.63 -25.33 22.97
C ASP A 206 -0.97 -26.18 21.75
N GLY A 207 -1.03 -25.55 20.58
CA GLY A 207 -1.19 -26.22 19.29
C GLY A 207 -0.04 -27.18 19.00
N LEU A 208 1.20 -26.76 19.19
CA LEU A 208 2.37 -27.63 19.02
C LEU A 208 2.36 -28.82 19.99
N VAL A 209 2.04 -28.57 21.26
CA VAL A 209 1.90 -29.66 22.27
C VAL A 209 0.82 -30.67 21.85
N ARG A 210 -0.35 -30.19 21.42
CA ARG A 210 -1.44 -31.01 20.92
C ARG A 210 -1.02 -31.90 19.74
N LEU A 211 -0.14 -31.40 18.88
CA LEU A 211 0.37 -32.10 17.71
C LEU A 211 1.59 -32.97 18.01
N GLY A 212 2.08 -33.01 19.25
CA GLY A 212 3.29 -33.72 19.62
C GLY A 212 4.56 -33.16 18.97
N ILE A 213 4.60 -31.82 18.78
CA ILE A 213 5.76 -31.11 18.23
C ILE A 213 6.50 -30.47 19.39
N ASP A 214 7.62 -31.04 19.79
CA ASP A 214 8.38 -30.60 20.96
C ASP A 214 9.25 -29.36 20.72
N ARG A 215 9.48 -29.02 19.45
CA ARG A 215 10.32 -27.88 19.09
C ARG A 215 9.57 -26.89 18.21
N ALA A 216 9.59 -25.62 18.62
CA ALA A 216 9.04 -24.54 17.82
C ALA A 216 9.69 -24.45 16.42
N PRO A 217 8.92 -24.15 15.35
CA PRO A 217 9.46 -23.90 14.02
C PRO A 217 10.48 -22.76 14.05
N ARG A 218 11.64 -22.97 13.41
CA ARG A 218 12.73 -21.96 13.31
C ARG A 218 13.02 -21.58 11.87
N SER A 219 12.57 -22.38 10.92
CA SER A 219 12.76 -22.15 9.50
C SER A 219 11.47 -22.45 8.74
N TRP A 220 11.36 -21.95 7.54
CA TRP A 220 10.22 -22.23 6.67
C TRP A 220 10.09 -23.72 6.36
N SER A 221 11.23 -24.46 6.32
CA SER A 221 11.23 -25.90 6.10
C SER A 221 10.55 -26.68 7.23
N ASP A 222 10.56 -26.16 8.44
CA ASP A 222 9.91 -26.82 9.58
C ASP A 222 8.37 -26.86 9.43
N LEU A 223 7.80 -25.99 8.60
CA LEU A 223 6.37 -25.97 8.27
C LEU A 223 5.95 -27.13 7.35
N ALA A 224 6.90 -27.84 6.77
CA ALA A 224 6.65 -29.04 5.97
C ALA A 224 6.43 -30.32 6.83
N ASP A 225 6.46 -30.21 8.17
CA ASP A 225 6.14 -31.33 9.06
C ASP A 225 4.72 -31.83 8.78
N PRO A 226 4.53 -33.14 8.47
CA PRO A 226 3.22 -33.69 8.15
C PRO A 226 2.14 -33.45 9.22
N ARG A 227 2.56 -33.29 10.49
CA ARG A 227 1.63 -33.01 11.59
C ARG A 227 1.01 -31.62 11.51
N LEU A 228 1.57 -30.73 10.72
CA LEU A 228 1.07 -29.37 10.47
C LEU A 228 0.09 -29.27 9.30
N ILE A 229 -0.23 -30.39 8.63
CA ILE A 229 -1.21 -30.38 7.54
C ILE A 229 -2.58 -29.95 8.06
N GLY A 230 -3.12 -28.88 7.48
CA GLY A 230 -4.39 -28.27 7.90
C GLY A 230 -4.29 -27.33 9.11
N GLU A 231 -3.11 -27.17 9.71
CA GLU A 231 -2.88 -26.34 10.90
C GLU A 231 -2.15 -25.02 10.55
N VAL A 232 -1.62 -24.90 9.35
CA VAL A 232 -0.92 -23.68 8.89
C VAL A 232 -1.91 -22.73 8.23
N ALA A 233 -1.96 -21.50 8.73
CA ALA A 233 -2.70 -20.41 8.10
C ALA A 233 -1.75 -19.47 7.36
N LEU A 234 -2.09 -19.11 6.14
CA LEU A 234 -1.32 -18.21 5.31
C LEU A 234 -2.28 -17.32 4.50
N ALA A 235 -1.97 -16.04 4.39
CA ALA A 235 -2.77 -15.17 3.55
C ALA A 235 -2.50 -15.43 2.05
N ASP A 236 -3.44 -15.05 1.20
CA ASP A 236 -3.34 -15.21 -0.24
C ASP A 236 -2.20 -14.33 -0.82
N PRO A 237 -1.14 -14.92 -1.41
CA PRO A 237 -0.01 -14.18 -1.94
C PRO A 237 -0.38 -13.29 -3.13
N THR A 238 -1.49 -13.57 -3.81
CA THR A 238 -1.95 -12.74 -4.93
C THR A 238 -2.57 -11.40 -4.47
N LYS A 239 -2.91 -11.31 -3.18
CA LYS A 239 -3.55 -10.14 -2.56
C LYS A 239 -2.66 -9.41 -1.57
N SER A 240 -1.57 -10.02 -1.13
CA SER A 240 -0.65 -9.46 -0.13
C SER A 240 0.79 -9.47 -0.63
N GLY A 241 1.36 -8.29 -0.83
CA GLY A 241 2.78 -8.14 -1.22
C GLY A 241 3.73 -8.75 -0.18
N THR A 242 3.43 -8.60 1.11
CA THR A 242 4.23 -9.21 2.20
C THR A 242 4.24 -10.73 2.11
N VAL A 243 3.07 -11.35 1.87
CA VAL A 243 2.98 -12.80 1.72
C VAL A 243 3.67 -13.29 0.45
N ALA A 244 3.53 -12.55 -0.66
CA ALA A 244 4.29 -12.85 -1.88
C ALA A 244 5.80 -12.85 -1.63
N LYS A 245 6.32 -11.88 -0.88
CA LYS A 245 7.73 -11.83 -0.47
C LYS A 245 8.13 -12.96 0.47
N ALA A 246 7.25 -13.39 1.37
CA ALA A 246 7.51 -14.57 2.19
C ALA A 246 7.68 -15.83 1.33
N PHE A 247 6.85 -16.01 0.29
CA PHE A 247 7.02 -17.11 -0.68
C PHE A 247 8.33 -17.01 -1.46
N GLU A 248 8.71 -15.83 -1.94
CA GLU A 248 10.01 -15.65 -2.59
C GLU A 248 11.17 -16.06 -1.66
N ASN A 249 11.10 -15.66 -0.39
CA ASN A 249 12.14 -16.03 0.60
C ASN A 249 12.17 -17.53 0.89
N ILE A 250 11.03 -18.21 0.94
CA ILE A 250 10.99 -19.66 1.07
C ILE A 250 11.70 -20.32 -0.10
N ILE A 251 11.40 -19.88 -1.32
CA ILE A 251 12.03 -20.39 -2.55
C ILE A 251 13.53 -20.12 -2.52
N GLN A 252 13.95 -18.89 -2.22
CA GLN A 252 15.36 -18.51 -2.14
C GLN A 252 16.12 -19.32 -1.07
N GLN A 253 15.52 -19.52 0.10
CA GLN A 253 16.10 -20.34 1.15
C GLN A 253 16.30 -21.79 0.68
N GLN A 254 15.31 -22.38 0.01
CA GLN A 254 15.43 -23.73 -0.52
C GLN A 254 16.50 -23.82 -1.62
N MET A 255 16.60 -22.81 -2.49
CA MET A 255 17.66 -22.75 -3.49
C MET A 255 19.04 -22.67 -2.84
N GLN A 256 19.21 -21.81 -1.82
CA GLN A 256 20.49 -21.69 -1.09
C GLN A 256 20.91 -22.99 -0.40
N LEU A 257 19.96 -23.73 0.16
CA LEU A 257 20.24 -25.04 0.80
C LEU A 257 20.70 -26.11 -0.21
N GLN A 258 20.43 -25.90 -1.50
CA GLN A 258 20.82 -26.82 -2.58
C GLN A 258 22.14 -26.42 -3.26
N LEU A 259 22.65 -25.20 -3.00
CA LEU A 259 23.93 -24.77 -3.56
C LEU A 259 25.11 -25.40 -2.79
N PRO A 260 26.20 -25.78 -3.48
CA PRO A 260 27.42 -26.20 -2.81
C PRO A 260 27.93 -25.12 -1.85
N ALA A 261 28.44 -25.52 -0.69
CA ALA A 261 29.05 -24.60 0.26
C ALA A 261 30.16 -23.78 -0.40
N GLY A 262 30.01 -22.43 -0.36
CA GLY A 262 30.99 -21.50 -0.94
C GLY A 262 30.61 -20.92 -2.31
N THR A 263 29.37 -21.10 -2.77
CA THR A 263 28.88 -20.55 -4.06
C THR A 263 28.22 -19.17 -3.94
N VAL A 264 28.23 -18.57 -2.74
CA VAL A 264 27.67 -17.22 -2.46
C VAL A 264 28.80 -16.29 -2.05
#